data_45c088d536e0fe128b52f9b347bfb2e4
#
_entry.id   45c088d536e0fe128b52f9b347bfb2e4
#
_cell.length_a   1.000
_cell.length_b   1.000
_cell.length_c   1.000
_cell.angle_alpha   90.00
_cell.angle_beta   90.00
_cell.angle_gamma   90.00
#
_symmetry.space_group_name_H-M   'P 1'
#
loop_
_entity.id
_entity.type
_entity.pdbx_description
1 polymer ?
#
loop_
_entity_poly.entity_id
_entity_poly.type
_entity_poly.pdbx_seq_one_letter_code
_entity_poly.pdbx_strand_id
1 'polypeptide(L)'
;LSYSAFSRDGLIKQLEFEKFPEADAIYAVDHITVDWNEQAAKKAKDYLDTTSFSRDGLIKQLKFEKFTQAQAEYGVSKVGL
;
A
#
# COMPACT_ATOMS: atom_id res chain seq x y z
N LEU A 1 0.05 9.90 6.26
CA LEU A 1 0.81 9.16 5.23
C LEU A 1 1.58 10.10 4.32
N SER A 2 2.39 10.98 4.93
CA SER A 2 3.07 12.04 4.16
C SER A 2 4.40 11.60 3.56
N TYR A 3 5.02 10.53 4.05
CA TYR A 3 6.35 10.15 3.62
C TYR A 3 6.40 8.97 2.68
N SER A 4 5.51 8.01 2.85
CA SER A 4 5.49 6.85 1.97
C SER A 4 4.06 6.33 1.89
N ALA A 5 3.82 5.55 0.85
CA ALA A 5 2.53 4.92 0.67
C ALA A 5 2.51 3.59 1.42
N PHE A 6 1.42 3.32 2.12
CA PHE A 6 1.23 2.08 2.86
C PHE A 6 -0.05 1.41 2.41
N SER A 7 -0.06 0.08 2.44
CA SER A 7 -1.29 -0.67 2.45
C SER A 7 -1.88 -0.63 3.86
N ARG A 8 -3.16 -0.99 4.00
CA ARG A 8 -3.80 -1.05 5.31
C ARG A 8 -3.03 -1.97 6.26
N ASP A 9 -2.75 -3.19 5.82
CA ASP A 9 -2.04 -4.14 6.66
C ASP A 9 -0.59 -3.74 6.87
N GLY A 10 0.03 -3.10 5.88
CA GLY A 10 1.39 -2.58 6.02
C GLY A 10 1.46 -1.49 7.09
N LEU A 11 0.47 -0.60 7.13
CA LEU A 11 0.44 0.45 8.16
C LEU A 11 0.20 -0.13 9.54
N ILE A 12 -0.67 -1.14 9.66
CA ILE A 12 -0.88 -1.83 10.93
C ILE A 12 0.44 -2.43 11.42
N LYS A 13 1.18 -3.10 10.54
CA LYS A 13 2.48 -3.68 10.90
C LYS A 13 3.48 -2.61 11.33
N GLN A 14 3.48 -1.47 10.65
CA GLN A 14 4.38 -0.37 11.02
C GLN A 14 4.07 0.13 12.44
N LEU A 15 2.80 0.29 12.77
CA LEU A 15 2.41 0.74 14.11
C LEU A 15 2.78 -0.30 15.17
N GLU A 16 2.61 -1.59 14.87
CA GLU A 16 3.06 -2.64 15.78
C GLU A 16 4.57 -2.59 16.00
N PHE A 17 5.32 -2.33 14.96
CA PHE A 17 6.76 -2.17 15.06
C PHE A 17 7.11 -1.02 15.99
N GLU A 18 6.29 0.04 16.00
CA GLU A 18 6.48 1.19 16.89
C GLU A 18 5.86 0.99 18.26
N LYS A 19 5.60 -0.26 18.63
CA LYS A 19 5.16 -0.67 19.97
C LYS A 19 3.69 -0.41 20.28
N PHE A 20 2.85 -0.13 19.29
CA PHE A 20 1.41 -0.09 19.52
C PHE A 20 0.88 -1.51 19.63
N PRO A 21 0.02 -1.79 20.62
CA PRO A 21 -0.68 -3.08 20.66
C PRO A 21 -1.47 -3.30 19.36
N GLU A 22 -1.59 -4.56 18.94
CA GLU A 22 -2.25 -4.88 17.68
C GLU A 22 -3.67 -4.29 17.60
N ALA A 23 -4.46 -4.45 18.67
CA ALA A 23 -5.82 -3.94 18.67
C ALA A 23 -5.87 -2.43 18.50
N ASP A 24 -4.94 -1.71 19.12
CA ASP A 24 -4.87 -0.26 18.99
C ASP A 24 -4.43 0.15 17.59
N ALA A 25 -3.50 -0.59 17.00
CA ALA A 25 -3.04 -0.33 15.63
C ALA A 25 -4.18 -0.52 14.64
N ILE A 26 -4.93 -1.60 14.76
CA ILE A 26 -6.08 -1.87 13.90
C ILE A 26 -7.14 -0.78 14.06
N TYR A 27 -7.46 -0.41 15.29
CA TYR A 27 -8.44 0.64 15.56
C TYR A 27 -8.02 1.95 14.90
N ALA A 28 -6.75 2.36 15.10
CA ALA A 28 -6.26 3.62 14.56
C ALA A 28 -6.33 3.64 13.03
N VAL A 29 -5.89 2.55 12.39
CA VAL A 29 -5.86 2.49 10.92
C VAL A 29 -7.27 2.46 10.35
N ASP A 30 -8.20 1.77 10.99
CA ASP A 30 -9.58 1.69 10.50
C ASP A 30 -10.38 2.97 10.74
N HIS A 31 -9.89 3.88 11.56
CA HIS A 31 -10.59 5.14 11.88
C HIS A 31 -9.98 6.35 11.18
N ILE A 32 -8.94 6.18 10.36
CA ILE A 32 -8.43 7.28 9.53
C ILE A 32 -9.14 7.24 8.18
N THR A 33 -9.28 8.42 7.58
CA THR A 33 -9.88 8.53 6.25
C THR A 33 -8.76 8.40 5.22
N VAL A 34 -8.63 7.21 4.64
CA VAL A 34 -7.59 6.91 3.65
C VAL A 34 -8.21 6.13 2.50
N ASP A 35 -7.88 6.56 1.28
CA ASP A 35 -8.23 5.79 0.09
C ASP A 35 -7.08 4.81 -0.20
N TRP A 36 -7.29 3.55 0.14
CA TRP A 36 -6.25 2.53 -0.04
C TRP A 36 -5.95 2.26 -1.50
N ASN A 37 -6.89 2.52 -2.40
CA ASN A 37 -6.64 2.44 -3.84
C ASN A 37 -5.64 3.50 -4.27
N GLU A 38 -5.78 4.72 -3.76
CA GLU A 38 -4.83 5.80 -4.07
C GLU A 38 -3.47 5.52 -3.45
N GLN A 39 -3.42 4.89 -2.29
CA GLN A 39 -2.14 4.47 -1.70
C GLN A 39 -1.44 3.45 -2.59
N ALA A 40 -2.20 2.51 -3.15
CA ALA A 40 -1.64 1.55 -4.09
C ALA A 40 -1.08 2.24 -5.35
N ALA A 41 -1.79 3.24 -5.86
CA ALA A 41 -1.33 4.01 -7.03
C ALA A 41 -0.03 4.76 -6.71
N LYS A 42 0.06 5.38 -5.54
CA LYS A 42 1.28 6.05 -5.12
C LYS A 42 2.45 5.09 -5.01
N LYS A 43 2.21 3.92 -4.43
CA LYS A 43 3.26 2.91 -4.29
C LYS A 43 3.70 2.38 -5.65
N ALA A 44 2.76 2.16 -6.56
CA ALA A 44 3.09 1.74 -7.92
C ALA A 44 3.98 2.77 -8.61
N LYS A 45 3.65 4.05 -8.47
CA LYS A 45 4.46 5.11 -9.05
C LYS A 45 5.86 5.12 -8.45
N ASP A 46 5.97 4.96 -7.15
CA ASP A 46 7.28 4.93 -6.47
C ASP A 46 8.16 3.81 -7.03
N TYR A 47 7.58 2.63 -7.23
CA TYR A 47 8.34 1.52 -7.82
C TYR A 47 8.78 1.83 -9.25
N LEU A 48 7.90 2.39 -10.06
CA LEU A 48 8.24 2.70 -11.45
C LEU A 48 9.26 3.83 -11.57
N ASP A 49 9.33 4.71 -10.59
CA ASP A 49 10.34 5.78 -10.56
C ASP A 49 11.74 5.23 -10.34
N THR A 50 11.86 4.04 -9.76
CA THR A 50 13.16 3.45 -9.46
C THR A 50 13.56 2.32 -10.39
N THR A 51 12.59 1.60 -10.98
CA THR A 51 12.90 0.49 -11.87
C THR A 51 11.69 0.20 -12.76
N SER A 52 11.92 -0.61 -13.79
CA SER A 52 10.86 -1.01 -14.70
C SER A 52 10.18 -2.26 -14.20
N PHE A 53 8.86 -2.34 -14.41
CA PHE A 53 8.06 -3.51 -14.06
C PHE A 53 7.12 -3.85 -15.20
N SER A 54 6.84 -5.13 -15.39
CA SER A 54 5.68 -5.54 -16.13
C SER A 54 4.42 -5.31 -15.29
N ARG A 55 3.25 -5.31 -15.93
CA ARG A 55 1.99 -5.16 -15.20
C ARG A 55 1.86 -6.23 -14.11
N ASP A 56 2.05 -7.50 -14.49
CA ASP A 56 1.92 -8.59 -13.54
C ASP A 56 2.98 -8.53 -12.44
N GLY A 57 4.19 -8.15 -12.79
CA GLY A 57 5.27 -8.01 -11.82
C GLY A 57 4.97 -6.94 -10.79
N LEU A 58 4.42 -5.81 -11.23
CA LEU A 58 4.08 -4.72 -10.31
C LEU A 58 2.89 -5.09 -9.43
N ILE A 59 1.90 -5.78 -9.98
CA ILE A 59 0.78 -6.27 -9.17
C ILE A 59 1.29 -7.19 -8.06
N LYS A 60 2.19 -8.12 -8.39
CA LYS A 60 2.78 -9.02 -7.40
C LYS A 60 3.53 -8.25 -6.33
N GLN A 61 4.27 -7.22 -6.73
CA GLN A 61 5.04 -6.40 -5.79
C GLN A 61 4.12 -5.66 -4.82
N LEU A 62 3.02 -5.10 -5.32
CA LEU A 62 2.06 -4.42 -4.46
C LEU A 62 1.36 -5.39 -3.50
N LYS A 63 1.06 -6.60 -3.96
CA LYS A 63 0.49 -7.62 -3.08
C LYS A 63 1.50 -8.04 -2.01
N PHE A 64 2.77 -8.05 -2.33
CA PHE A 64 3.81 -8.29 -1.34
C PHE A 64 3.81 -7.20 -0.26
N GLU A 65 3.45 -5.98 -0.63
CA GLU A 65 3.30 -4.87 0.31
C GLU A 65 1.95 -4.92 1.05
N LYS A 66 1.20 -5.99 0.87
CA LYS A 66 -0.06 -6.28 1.56
C LYS A 66 -1.28 -5.54 1.02
N PHE A 67 -1.18 -4.95 -0.17
CA PHE A 67 -2.37 -4.48 -0.87
C PHE A 67 -3.20 -5.66 -1.33
N THR A 68 -4.51 -5.48 -1.40
CA THR A 68 -5.39 -6.52 -1.95
C THR A 68 -5.21 -6.61 -3.46
N GLN A 69 -5.69 -7.70 -4.07
CA GLN A 69 -5.64 -7.87 -5.52
C GLN A 69 -6.32 -6.68 -6.22
N ALA A 70 -7.51 -6.30 -5.77
CA ALA A 70 -8.25 -5.20 -6.38
C ALA A 70 -7.50 -3.87 -6.25
N GLN A 71 -6.90 -3.61 -5.09
CA GLN A 71 -6.13 -2.40 -4.87
C GLN A 71 -4.88 -2.37 -5.75
N ALA A 72 -4.20 -3.51 -5.85
CA ALA A 72 -3.00 -3.62 -6.69
C ALA A 72 -3.35 -3.38 -8.16
N GLU A 73 -4.43 -3.98 -8.64
CA GLU A 73 -4.88 -3.77 -10.02
C GLU A 73 -5.23 -2.31 -10.28
N TYR A 74 -5.94 -1.68 -9.34
CA TYR A 74 -6.28 -0.27 -9.46
C TYR A 74 -4.99 0.58 -9.57
N GLY A 75 -4.07 0.35 -8.63
CA GLY A 75 -2.84 1.15 -8.57
C GLY A 75 -2.00 1.01 -9.83
N VAL A 76 -1.85 -0.21 -10.32
CA VAL A 76 -1.06 -0.49 -11.52
C VAL A 76 -1.70 0.13 -12.75
N SER A 77 -3.03 0.05 -12.87
CA SER A 77 -3.75 0.67 -13.99
C SER A 77 -3.63 2.19 -13.95
N LYS A 78 -3.63 2.77 -12.75
CA LYS A 78 -3.56 4.22 -12.57
C LYS A 78 -2.24 4.81 -13.06
N VAL A 79 -1.16 4.03 -13.02
CA VAL A 79 0.15 4.47 -13.51
C VAL A 79 0.41 4.04 -14.97
N GLY A 80 -0.61 3.58 -15.67
CA GLY A 80 -0.53 3.33 -17.10
C GLY A 80 -0.13 1.92 -17.50
N LEU A 81 -0.12 1.01 -16.58
CA LEU A 81 0.14 -0.40 -16.88
C LEU A 81 -1.15 -1.20 -16.79
#